data_a1b1fb68facd19c7b254f8c960f070d3
#
_entry.id   a1b1fb68facd19c7b254f8c960f070d3
#
_cell.length_a   1.000
_cell.length_b   1.000
_cell.length_c   1.000
_cell.angle_alpha   90.00
_cell.angle_beta   90.00
_cell.angle_gamma   90.00
#
_symmetry.space_group_name_H-M   'P 1'
#
loop_
_entity.id
_entity.type
_entity.pdbx_description
1 polymer ?
#
loop_
_entity_poly.entity_id
_entity_poly.type
_entity_poly.pdbx_seq_one_letter_code
_entity_poly.pdbx_strand_id
1 'polypeptide(L)'
;MARKRKKQQSIEKLKVKEKKARVNGSLGGDIVIFVFLCLLGAFMVFPLYYSVIQSMKPVEELFVFPPKLYVLNPTTNNFSDMFKVAASSWQVPLSRYIFNSFFITIVICICNLFVCCCAAFVLAKCKFPGNKVINQIIVIALLFSSNATWIMQFLVMAKLHMIDTYWALILPSISTSMGLYLMRQSMTTIHDSMVEAAKVDGAGLFRICWQIVVPNSKPALMTLIIFAFQGAWNIQGGALIYSEQLKTLPTVVQQI
;
A
#
# COMPACT_ATOMS: atom_id res chain seq x y z
N MET A 1 2.67 60.89 0.70
CA MET A 1 2.82 59.59 0.00
C MET A 1 4.19 58.95 0.14
N ALA A 2 5.29 59.68 0.13
CA ALA A 2 6.67 59.12 0.23
C ALA A 2 7.00 58.38 1.55
N ARG A 3 6.42 58.80 2.68
CA ARG A 3 6.65 58.16 4.00
C ARG A 3 6.03 56.77 4.12
N LYS A 4 4.91 56.50 3.44
CA LYS A 4 4.27 55.16 3.39
C LYS A 4 5.08 54.17 2.54
N ARG A 5 5.67 54.62 1.43
CA ARG A 5 6.52 53.79 0.56
C ARG A 5 7.82 53.35 1.26
N LYS A 6 8.47 54.27 2.03
CA LYS A 6 9.67 53.90 2.82
C LYS A 6 9.36 52.89 3.93
N LYS A 7 8.18 52.93 4.55
CA LYS A 7 7.77 51.99 5.59
C LYS A 7 7.44 50.60 5.01
N GLN A 8 6.87 50.53 3.82
CA GLN A 8 6.65 49.27 3.10
C GLN A 8 7.98 48.62 2.65
N GLN A 9 8.92 49.41 2.14
CA GLN A 9 10.25 48.90 1.76
C GLN A 9 11.10 48.43 2.95
N SER A 10 10.92 49.03 4.14
CA SER A 10 11.60 48.52 5.35
C SER A 10 10.97 47.23 5.91
N ILE A 11 9.65 47.03 5.72
CA ILE A 11 8.96 45.80 6.07
C ILE A 11 9.30 44.68 5.09
N GLU A 12 9.49 44.99 3.82
CA GLU A 12 9.89 44.01 2.80
C GLU A 12 11.35 43.58 2.93
N LYS A 13 12.21 44.45 3.47
CA LYS A 13 13.62 44.09 3.84
C LYS A 13 13.74 43.29 5.13
N LEU A 14 12.68 43.27 5.94
CA LEU A 14 12.53 42.38 7.11
C LEU A 14 11.93 41.02 6.77
N LYS A 15 11.93 40.57 5.50
CA LYS A 15 11.94 39.16 5.20
C LYS A 15 13.21 38.60 5.81
N VAL A 16 13.10 38.31 7.08
CA VAL A 16 14.03 37.48 7.83
C VAL A 16 14.31 36.31 6.91
N LYS A 17 15.54 36.23 6.43
CA LYS A 17 16.08 34.98 5.93
C LYS A 17 15.87 34.01 7.07
N GLU A 18 14.83 33.21 7.05
CA GLU A 18 14.71 32.07 7.91
C GLU A 18 15.91 31.19 7.58
N LYS A 19 17.04 31.48 8.23
CA LYS A 19 18.05 30.48 8.46
C LYS A 19 17.26 29.38 9.16
N LYS A 20 16.98 28.28 8.44
CA LYS A 20 16.57 27.04 9.07
C LYS A 20 17.56 26.84 10.19
N ALA A 21 17.18 27.23 11.40
CA ALA A 21 17.97 27.01 12.58
C ALA A 21 18.09 25.50 12.67
N ARG A 22 19.26 24.97 12.35
CA ARG A 22 19.58 23.57 12.59
C ARG A 22 19.52 23.40 14.09
N VAL A 23 18.40 22.91 14.57
CA VAL A 23 18.23 22.53 15.95
C VAL A 23 19.17 21.35 16.18
N ASN A 24 20.27 21.58 16.87
CA ASN A 24 21.23 20.57 17.35
C ASN A 24 22.01 19.73 16.29
N GLY A 25 22.53 20.31 15.23
CA GLY A 25 23.41 19.59 14.30
C GLY A 25 24.87 19.99 14.49
N SER A 26 25.72 19.16 15.08
CA SER A 26 27.16 19.27 14.85
C SER A 26 27.45 18.74 13.43
N LEU A 27 28.26 19.46 12.64
CA LEU A 27 28.64 19.03 11.29
C LEU A 27 29.22 17.59 11.30
N GLY A 28 29.98 17.23 12.34
CA GLY A 28 30.47 15.88 12.53
C GLY A 28 29.38 14.83 12.75
N GLY A 29 28.36 15.15 13.52
CA GLY A 29 27.21 14.27 13.74
C GLY A 29 26.39 14.04 12.45
N ASP A 30 26.15 15.11 11.69
CA ASP A 30 25.43 15.01 10.41
C ASP A 30 26.20 14.14 9.40
N ILE A 31 27.54 14.27 9.35
CA ILE A 31 28.39 13.43 8.46
C ILE A 31 28.34 11.96 8.90
N VAL A 32 28.45 11.67 10.19
CA VAL A 32 28.39 10.29 10.71
C VAL A 32 27.05 9.65 10.37
N ILE A 33 25.94 10.36 10.61
CA ILE A 33 24.60 9.87 10.26
C ILE A 33 24.48 9.66 8.77
N PHE A 34 24.97 10.59 7.94
CA PHE A 34 24.93 10.48 6.48
C PHE A 34 25.70 9.25 5.98
N VAL A 35 26.94 9.05 6.46
CA VAL A 35 27.75 7.88 6.10
C VAL A 35 27.09 6.59 6.53
N PHE A 36 26.54 6.54 7.75
CA PHE A 36 25.81 5.37 8.24
C PHE A 36 24.58 5.05 7.38
N LEU A 37 23.80 6.07 7.01
CA LEU A 37 22.64 5.90 6.14
C LEU A 37 23.03 5.47 4.72
N CYS A 38 24.16 5.97 4.19
CA CYS A 38 24.67 5.54 2.90
C CYS A 38 25.10 4.08 2.91
N LEU A 39 25.82 3.64 3.96
CA LEU A 39 26.21 2.24 4.12
C LEU A 39 24.99 1.33 4.26
N LEU A 40 24.03 1.73 5.08
CA LEU A 40 22.79 0.98 5.24
C LEU A 40 22.01 0.92 3.91
N GLY A 41 21.93 2.04 3.19
CA GLY A 41 21.29 2.10 1.88
C GLY A 41 21.98 1.19 0.85
N ALA A 42 23.32 1.21 0.79
CA ALA A 42 24.07 0.32 -0.08
C ALA A 42 23.84 -1.15 0.25
N PHE A 43 23.81 -1.49 1.55
CA PHE A 43 23.48 -2.85 2.01
C PHE A 43 22.07 -3.29 1.59
N MET A 44 21.07 -2.40 1.70
CA MET A 44 19.70 -2.69 1.29
C MET A 44 19.52 -2.80 -0.23
N VAL A 45 20.31 -2.06 -1.02
CA VAL A 45 20.29 -2.13 -2.49
C VAL A 45 21.02 -3.36 -3.02
N PHE A 46 21.98 -3.90 -2.27
CA PHE A 46 22.81 -5.03 -2.71
C PHE A 46 22.02 -6.26 -3.16
N PRO A 47 21.00 -6.77 -2.40
CA PRO A 47 20.19 -7.90 -2.86
C PRO A 47 19.43 -7.63 -4.15
N LEU A 48 18.92 -6.39 -4.33
CA LEU A 48 18.23 -5.99 -5.56
C LEU A 48 19.18 -5.96 -6.74
N TYR A 49 20.35 -5.34 -6.57
CA TYR A 49 21.42 -5.32 -7.56
C TYR A 49 21.82 -6.75 -7.96
N TYR A 50 22.05 -7.62 -6.98
CA TYR A 50 22.42 -9.02 -7.21
C TYR A 50 21.32 -9.78 -7.95
N SER A 51 20.07 -9.59 -7.60
CA SER A 51 18.91 -10.21 -8.29
C SER A 51 18.84 -9.80 -9.77
N VAL A 52 19.01 -8.50 -10.07
CA VAL A 52 19.02 -8.00 -11.46
C VAL A 52 20.18 -8.62 -12.25
N ILE A 53 21.39 -8.66 -11.67
CA ILE A 53 22.54 -9.27 -12.32
C ILE A 53 22.32 -10.74 -12.60
N GLN A 54 21.83 -11.50 -11.63
CA GLN A 54 21.57 -12.94 -11.79
C GLN A 54 20.51 -13.20 -12.87
N SER A 55 19.50 -12.36 -13.02
CA SER A 55 18.49 -12.53 -14.06
C SER A 55 19.03 -12.38 -15.48
N MET A 56 20.15 -11.65 -15.65
CA MET A 56 20.79 -11.40 -16.95
C MET A 56 21.96 -12.35 -17.25
N LYS A 57 22.35 -13.23 -16.32
CA LYS A 57 23.43 -14.18 -16.55
C LYS A 57 22.94 -15.37 -17.38
N PRO A 58 23.73 -15.84 -18.36
CA PRO A 58 23.47 -17.12 -18.99
C PRO A 58 23.61 -18.27 -17.97
N VAL A 59 22.91 -19.39 -18.22
CA VAL A 59 22.88 -20.53 -17.31
C VAL A 59 24.29 -21.04 -16.98
N GLU A 60 25.20 -20.97 -17.92
CA GLU A 60 26.60 -21.37 -17.76
C GLU A 60 27.37 -20.54 -16.72
N GLU A 61 27.03 -19.25 -16.58
CA GLU A 61 27.65 -18.34 -15.59
C GLU A 61 27.00 -18.43 -14.20
N LEU A 62 25.80 -18.98 -14.09
CA LEU A 62 25.07 -19.06 -12.82
C LEU A 62 25.72 -20.04 -11.83
N PHE A 63 26.27 -21.13 -12.33
CA PHE A 63 26.86 -22.22 -11.51
C PHE A 63 28.35 -22.09 -11.29
N VAL A 64 28.98 -21.00 -11.75
CA VAL A 64 30.43 -20.80 -11.55
C VAL A 64 30.71 -20.38 -10.10
N PHE A 65 31.60 -21.11 -9.44
CA PHE A 65 32.07 -20.76 -8.08
C PHE A 65 33.48 -20.17 -8.15
N PRO A 66 33.79 -19.05 -7.45
CA PRO A 66 32.89 -18.20 -6.66
C PRO A 66 31.93 -17.36 -7.52
N PRO A 67 30.72 -17.06 -6.99
CA PRO A 67 29.72 -16.30 -7.74
C PRO A 67 30.21 -14.89 -8.05
N LYS A 68 30.27 -14.54 -9.33
CA LYS A 68 30.70 -13.20 -9.77
C LYS A 68 29.60 -12.18 -9.54
N LEU A 69 29.95 -10.97 -9.09
CA LEU A 69 29.02 -9.85 -8.86
C LEU A 69 28.76 -9.02 -10.13
N TYR A 70 29.19 -9.49 -11.28
CA TYR A 70 29.01 -8.86 -12.59
C TYR A 70 28.68 -9.91 -13.64
N VAL A 71 28.14 -9.50 -14.76
CA VAL A 71 27.82 -10.34 -15.91
C VAL A 71 28.88 -10.16 -16.98
N LEU A 72 29.39 -11.25 -17.53
CA LEU A 72 30.33 -11.21 -18.65
C LEU A 72 29.60 -11.12 -19.98
N ASN A 73 28.57 -11.97 -20.16
CA ASN A 73 27.77 -12.03 -21.37
C ASN A 73 26.29 -11.82 -21.03
N PRO A 74 25.82 -10.55 -20.95
CA PRO A 74 24.43 -10.29 -20.59
C PRO A 74 23.48 -10.84 -21.64
N THR A 75 22.50 -11.64 -21.21
CA THR A 75 21.48 -12.21 -22.06
C THR A 75 20.07 -11.93 -21.53
N THR A 76 19.14 -11.73 -22.44
CA THR A 76 17.70 -11.65 -22.15
C THR A 76 16.96 -12.95 -22.44
N ASN A 77 17.68 -13.97 -22.90
CA ASN A 77 17.09 -15.27 -23.28
C ASN A 77 16.41 -15.95 -22.10
N ASN A 78 16.92 -15.76 -20.87
CA ASN A 78 16.32 -16.29 -19.65
C ASN A 78 14.84 -15.90 -19.51
N PHE A 79 14.48 -14.64 -19.87
CA PHE A 79 13.10 -14.18 -19.84
C PHE A 79 12.26 -14.86 -20.93
N SER A 80 12.81 -14.98 -22.17
CA SER A 80 12.14 -15.67 -23.27
C SER A 80 11.91 -17.16 -22.95
N ASP A 81 12.93 -17.80 -22.38
CA ASP A 81 12.86 -19.23 -22.04
C ASP A 81 11.93 -19.49 -20.85
N MET A 82 11.88 -18.59 -19.87
CA MET A 82 10.88 -18.63 -18.81
C MET A 82 9.46 -18.59 -19.37
N PHE A 83 9.18 -17.71 -20.33
CA PHE A 83 7.86 -17.68 -20.99
C PHE A 83 7.56 -18.96 -21.79
N LYS A 84 8.55 -19.53 -22.47
CA LYS A 84 8.39 -20.79 -23.20
C LYS A 84 8.14 -21.98 -22.27
N VAL A 85 8.95 -22.10 -21.21
CA VAL A 85 8.80 -23.15 -20.19
C VAL A 85 7.45 -23.02 -19.48
N ALA A 86 7.07 -21.81 -19.11
CA ALA A 86 5.75 -21.55 -18.52
C ALA A 86 4.60 -21.91 -19.48
N ALA A 87 4.78 -21.70 -20.79
CA ALA A 87 3.77 -22.06 -21.80
C ALA A 87 3.71 -23.57 -22.06
N SER A 88 4.82 -24.31 -21.92
CA SER A 88 4.90 -25.75 -22.22
C SER A 88 4.66 -26.64 -21.01
N SER A 89 5.09 -26.20 -19.81
CA SER A 89 5.05 -27.00 -18.58
C SER A 89 3.81 -26.72 -17.73
N TRP A 90 3.20 -25.55 -17.86
CA TRP A 90 2.04 -25.16 -17.08
C TRP A 90 0.76 -25.40 -17.87
N GLN A 91 -0.26 -25.90 -17.18
CA GLN A 91 -1.59 -26.11 -17.76
C GLN A 91 -2.25 -24.81 -18.24
N VAL A 92 -1.76 -23.66 -17.76
CA VAL A 92 -2.31 -22.33 -18.02
C VAL A 92 -1.16 -21.37 -18.38
N PRO A 93 -1.31 -20.53 -19.40
CA PRO A 93 -0.28 -19.57 -19.80
C PRO A 93 -0.03 -18.52 -18.71
N LEU A 94 1.24 -18.11 -18.55
CA LEU A 94 1.69 -17.12 -17.55
C LEU A 94 0.87 -15.82 -17.60
N SER A 95 0.43 -15.40 -18.80
CA SER A 95 -0.40 -14.22 -18.98
C SER A 95 -1.69 -14.26 -18.16
N ARG A 96 -2.25 -15.46 -17.93
CA ARG A 96 -3.46 -15.64 -17.12
C ARG A 96 -3.21 -15.32 -15.65
N TYR A 97 -2.09 -15.81 -15.08
CA TYR A 97 -1.73 -15.52 -13.70
C TYR A 97 -1.44 -14.03 -13.46
N ILE A 98 -0.79 -13.37 -14.43
CA ILE A 98 -0.57 -11.92 -14.41
C ILE A 98 -1.92 -11.19 -14.45
N PHE A 99 -2.80 -11.56 -15.35
CA PHE A 99 -4.14 -10.97 -15.46
C PHE A 99 -4.94 -11.13 -14.15
N ASN A 100 -4.96 -12.34 -13.58
CA ASN A 100 -5.65 -12.62 -12.32
C ASN A 100 -5.12 -11.73 -11.19
N SER A 101 -3.79 -11.61 -11.07
CA SER A 101 -3.18 -10.77 -10.04
C SER A 101 -3.56 -9.31 -10.19
N PHE A 102 -3.50 -8.75 -11.39
CA PHE A 102 -3.90 -7.37 -11.64
C PHE A 102 -5.41 -7.17 -11.38
N PHE A 103 -6.24 -8.06 -11.91
CA PHE A 103 -7.70 -7.98 -11.76
C PHE A 103 -8.10 -8.00 -10.28
N ILE A 104 -7.63 -9.01 -9.53
CA ILE A 104 -7.95 -9.16 -8.10
C ILE A 104 -7.43 -7.94 -7.32
N THR A 105 -6.19 -7.52 -7.57
CA THR A 105 -5.59 -6.38 -6.86
C THR A 105 -6.37 -5.08 -7.11
N ILE A 106 -6.73 -4.78 -8.35
CA ILE A 106 -7.48 -3.57 -8.70
C ILE A 106 -8.86 -3.59 -8.03
N VAL A 107 -9.58 -4.71 -8.13
CA VAL A 107 -10.92 -4.84 -7.53
C VAL A 107 -10.84 -4.68 -6.02
N ILE A 108 -9.90 -5.35 -5.35
CA ILE A 108 -9.72 -5.22 -3.89
C ILE A 108 -9.37 -3.77 -3.53
N CYS A 109 -8.44 -3.12 -4.23
CA CYS A 109 -8.08 -1.73 -3.94
C CYS A 109 -9.27 -0.79 -4.04
N ILE A 110 -10.05 -0.87 -5.12
CA ILE A 110 -11.22 0.00 -5.32
C ILE A 110 -12.25 -0.25 -4.23
N CYS A 111 -12.61 -1.51 -3.96
CA CYS A 111 -13.58 -1.87 -2.95
C CYS A 111 -13.10 -1.49 -1.54
N ASN A 112 -11.83 -1.76 -1.21
CA ASN A 112 -11.25 -1.41 0.09
C ASN A 112 -11.26 0.10 0.34
N LEU A 113 -10.83 0.91 -0.65
CA LEU A 113 -10.88 2.36 -0.52
C LEU A 113 -12.32 2.84 -0.29
N PHE A 114 -13.25 2.35 -1.10
CA PHE A 114 -14.65 2.77 -1.00
C PHE A 114 -15.23 2.43 0.39
N VAL A 115 -15.11 1.18 0.83
CA VAL A 115 -15.67 0.71 2.10
C VAL A 115 -14.98 1.38 3.28
N CYS A 116 -13.64 1.43 3.30
CA CYS A 116 -12.89 2.05 4.40
C CYS A 116 -13.16 3.55 4.51
N CYS A 117 -13.23 4.29 3.39
CA CYS A 117 -13.53 5.73 3.42
C CYS A 117 -14.94 6.02 3.92
N CYS A 118 -15.96 5.30 3.41
CA CYS A 118 -17.34 5.49 3.84
C CYS A 118 -17.54 5.12 5.32
N ALA A 119 -17.00 3.97 5.75
CA ALA A 119 -17.10 3.54 7.14
C ALA A 119 -16.34 4.48 8.09
N ALA A 120 -15.11 4.89 7.71
CA ALA A 120 -14.31 5.83 8.48
C ALA A 120 -15.01 7.19 8.65
N PHE A 121 -15.66 7.70 7.59
CA PHE A 121 -16.40 8.94 7.64
C PHE A 121 -17.57 8.85 8.64
N VAL A 122 -18.36 7.78 8.59
CA VAL A 122 -19.47 7.59 9.52
C VAL A 122 -18.97 7.50 10.96
N LEU A 123 -17.91 6.74 11.20
CA LEU A 123 -17.33 6.57 12.54
C LEU A 123 -16.66 7.84 13.08
N ALA A 124 -16.10 8.70 12.20
CA ALA A 124 -15.42 9.92 12.60
C ALA A 124 -16.35 11.12 12.78
N LYS A 125 -17.40 11.24 11.93
CA LYS A 125 -18.19 12.46 11.79
C LYS A 125 -19.68 12.30 12.13
N CYS A 126 -20.19 11.08 12.20
CA CYS A 126 -21.58 10.85 12.57
C CYS A 126 -21.69 10.43 14.03
N LYS A 127 -22.62 11.07 14.76
CA LYS A 127 -22.93 10.72 16.15
C LYS A 127 -24.09 9.72 16.13
N PHE A 128 -23.82 8.47 16.53
CA PHE A 128 -24.84 7.44 16.67
C PHE A 128 -24.57 6.56 17.91
N PRO A 129 -25.61 5.94 18.50
CA PRO A 129 -25.42 5.05 19.63
C PRO A 129 -24.58 3.83 19.21
N GLY A 130 -23.60 3.44 20.07
CA GLY A 130 -22.68 2.32 19.77
C GLY A 130 -21.37 2.69 19.09
N ASN A 131 -21.17 3.93 18.62
CA ASN A 131 -19.92 4.36 17.97
C ASN A 131 -18.68 4.05 18.83
N LYS A 132 -18.73 4.27 20.16
CA LYS A 132 -17.61 3.96 21.07
C LYS A 132 -17.27 2.46 21.07
N VAL A 133 -18.28 1.60 21.10
CA VAL A 133 -18.11 0.15 21.12
C VAL A 133 -17.47 -0.33 19.80
N ILE A 134 -17.99 0.14 18.66
CA ILE A 134 -17.45 -0.22 17.34
C ILE A 134 -15.97 0.21 17.24
N ASN A 135 -15.65 1.41 17.71
CA ASN A 135 -14.26 1.89 17.72
C ASN A 135 -13.35 1.03 18.61
N GLN A 136 -13.81 0.55 19.74
CA GLN A 136 -13.06 -0.38 20.59
C GLN A 136 -12.84 -1.71 19.88
N ILE A 137 -13.88 -2.25 19.23
CA ILE A 137 -13.77 -3.49 18.45
C ILE A 137 -12.74 -3.35 17.33
N ILE A 138 -12.71 -2.23 16.61
CA ILE A 138 -11.71 -1.98 15.56
C ILE A 138 -10.29 -2.00 16.14
N VAL A 139 -10.06 -1.34 17.29
CA VAL A 139 -8.75 -1.33 17.95
C VAL A 139 -8.35 -2.73 18.40
N ILE A 140 -9.29 -3.50 18.99
CA ILE A 140 -9.04 -4.89 19.37
C ILE A 140 -8.73 -5.74 18.14
N ALA A 141 -9.45 -5.54 17.04
CA ALA A 141 -9.22 -6.26 15.78
C ALA A 141 -7.82 -6.04 15.18
N LEU A 142 -7.17 -4.90 15.47
CA LEU A 142 -5.77 -4.68 15.07
C LEU A 142 -4.76 -5.58 15.79
N LEU A 143 -5.13 -6.13 16.96
CA LEU A 143 -4.27 -7.02 17.74
C LEU A 143 -4.30 -8.46 17.23
N PHE A 144 -5.29 -8.82 16.41
CA PHE A 144 -5.38 -10.16 15.86
C PHE A 144 -4.46 -10.32 14.65
N SER A 145 -3.65 -11.36 14.68
CA SER A 145 -2.82 -11.76 13.55
C SER A 145 -3.68 -12.38 12.44
N SER A 146 -3.37 -12.07 11.18
CA SER A 146 -4.01 -12.68 10.02
C SER A 146 -3.90 -14.21 10.01
N ASN A 147 -2.81 -14.76 10.54
CA ASN A 147 -2.61 -16.20 10.63
C ASN A 147 -3.61 -16.89 11.56
N ALA A 148 -4.05 -16.21 12.63
CA ALA A 148 -5.04 -16.77 13.56
C ALA A 148 -6.46 -16.78 12.97
N THR A 149 -6.76 -15.83 12.09
CA THR A 149 -8.10 -15.70 11.48
C THR A 149 -8.28 -16.53 10.22
N TRP A 150 -7.19 -17.06 9.64
CA TRP A 150 -7.21 -17.76 8.36
C TRP A 150 -8.10 -19.03 8.35
N ILE A 151 -8.04 -19.83 9.41
CA ILE A 151 -8.87 -21.04 9.52
C ILE A 151 -10.37 -20.68 9.53
N MET A 152 -10.73 -19.65 10.29
CA MET A 152 -12.13 -19.20 10.36
C MET A 152 -12.58 -18.61 9.01
N GLN A 153 -11.71 -17.88 8.33
CA GLN A 153 -11.98 -17.37 6.99
C GLN A 153 -12.27 -18.52 6.01
N PHE A 154 -11.43 -19.58 6.02
CA PHE A 154 -11.66 -20.77 5.19
C PHE A 154 -13.02 -21.40 5.46
N LEU A 155 -13.37 -21.63 6.74
CA LEU A 155 -14.66 -22.23 7.11
C LEU A 155 -15.86 -21.39 6.66
N VAL A 156 -15.77 -20.06 6.77
CA VAL A 156 -16.82 -19.14 6.30
C VAL A 156 -16.94 -19.22 4.77
N MET A 157 -15.84 -19.17 4.03
CA MET A 157 -15.85 -19.26 2.57
C MET A 157 -16.37 -20.62 2.09
N ALA A 158 -16.04 -21.71 2.80
CA ALA A 158 -16.56 -23.05 2.54
C ALA A 158 -18.09 -23.12 2.70
N LYS A 159 -18.61 -22.56 3.79
CA LYS A 159 -20.07 -22.49 4.03
C LYS A 159 -20.82 -21.64 3.00
N LEU A 160 -20.19 -20.61 2.50
CA LEU A 160 -20.76 -19.75 1.46
C LEU A 160 -20.62 -20.31 0.04
N HIS A 161 -20.01 -21.50 -0.11
CA HIS A 161 -19.71 -22.13 -1.42
C HIS A 161 -18.90 -21.21 -2.35
N MET A 162 -18.01 -20.39 -1.78
CA MET A 162 -17.18 -19.44 -2.51
C MET A 162 -15.75 -19.95 -2.74
N ILE A 163 -15.39 -21.14 -2.25
CA ILE A 163 -14.09 -21.73 -2.51
C ILE A 163 -13.92 -21.95 -4.01
N ASP A 164 -12.68 -21.76 -4.50
CA ASP A 164 -12.31 -21.85 -5.90
C ASP A 164 -13.01 -20.81 -6.80
N THR A 165 -13.22 -19.62 -6.24
CA THR A 165 -13.71 -18.45 -6.98
C THR A 165 -12.87 -17.21 -6.64
N TYR A 166 -12.89 -16.19 -7.51
CA TYR A 166 -12.26 -14.89 -7.21
C TYR A 166 -12.80 -14.25 -5.93
N TRP A 167 -14.06 -14.49 -5.60
CA TRP A 167 -14.71 -13.94 -4.40
C TRP A 167 -14.09 -14.45 -3.11
N ALA A 168 -13.51 -15.66 -3.11
CA ALA A 168 -12.81 -16.19 -1.94
C ALA A 168 -11.60 -15.34 -1.54
N LEU A 169 -10.96 -14.67 -2.50
CA LEU A 169 -9.83 -13.77 -2.26
C LEU A 169 -10.28 -12.31 -2.07
N ILE A 170 -11.27 -11.88 -2.85
CA ILE A 170 -11.71 -10.48 -2.86
C ILE A 170 -12.47 -10.13 -1.57
N LEU A 171 -13.46 -10.94 -1.19
CA LEU A 171 -14.42 -10.59 -0.14
C LEU A 171 -13.78 -10.38 1.24
N PRO A 172 -12.87 -11.24 1.72
CA PRO A 172 -12.19 -11.01 2.99
C PRO A 172 -11.26 -9.81 2.99
N SER A 173 -10.77 -9.43 1.80
CA SER A 173 -9.79 -8.35 1.62
C SER A 173 -10.41 -6.97 1.38
N ILE A 174 -11.73 -6.89 1.20
CA ILE A 174 -12.46 -5.63 0.98
C ILE A 174 -12.32 -4.67 2.16
N SER A 175 -12.25 -5.18 3.38
CA SER A 175 -12.14 -4.35 4.58
C SER A 175 -10.97 -4.80 5.45
N THR A 176 -10.07 -3.86 5.74
CA THR A 176 -8.95 -4.09 6.63
C THR A 176 -9.08 -3.22 7.88
N SER A 177 -8.90 -3.80 9.07
CA SER A 177 -8.97 -3.07 10.34
C SER A 177 -7.98 -1.90 10.37
N MET A 178 -6.77 -2.11 9.83
CA MET A 178 -5.73 -1.08 9.74
C MET A 178 -6.14 0.07 8.82
N GLY A 179 -6.68 -0.24 7.65
CA GLY A 179 -7.15 0.78 6.70
C GLY A 179 -8.29 1.63 7.27
N LEU A 180 -9.25 0.97 7.90
CA LEU A 180 -10.38 1.65 8.54
C LEU A 180 -9.93 2.56 9.70
N TYR A 181 -9.04 2.05 10.56
CA TYR A 181 -8.48 2.82 11.67
C TYR A 181 -7.71 4.05 11.20
N LEU A 182 -6.82 3.87 10.22
CA LEU A 182 -5.99 4.94 9.66
C LEU A 182 -6.85 6.06 9.06
N MET A 183 -7.83 5.71 8.23
CA MET A 183 -8.74 6.68 7.61
C MET A 183 -9.59 7.40 8.65
N ARG A 184 -10.15 6.65 9.62
CA ARG A 184 -10.92 7.24 10.72
C ARG A 184 -10.08 8.23 11.53
N GLN A 185 -8.86 7.86 11.90
CA GLN A 185 -7.97 8.73 12.68
C GLN A 185 -7.67 10.02 11.93
N SER A 186 -7.39 9.94 10.64
CA SER A 186 -7.17 11.12 9.80
C SER A 186 -8.45 11.98 9.67
N MET A 187 -9.60 11.37 9.45
CA MET A 187 -10.86 12.12 9.31
C MET A 187 -11.30 12.77 10.63
N THR A 188 -10.92 12.22 11.78
CA THR A 188 -11.21 12.83 13.09
C THR A 188 -10.49 14.17 13.28
N THR A 189 -9.33 14.38 12.66
CA THR A 189 -8.58 15.65 12.77
C THR A 189 -9.19 16.80 11.98
N ILE A 190 -10.10 16.54 11.06
CA ILE A 190 -10.80 17.56 10.29
C ILE A 190 -11.82 18.27 11.19
N HIS A 191 -11.86 19.60 11.16
CA HIS A 191 -12.79 20.37 11.97
C HIS A 191 -14.25 20.11 11.60
N ASP A 192 -15.08 19.90 12.61
CA ASP A 192 -16.52 19.62 12.42
C ASP A 192 -17.26 20.80 11.78
N SER A 193 -16.77 22.03 11.99
CA SER A 193 -17.32 23.24 11.35
C SER A 193 -17.38 23.15 9.81
N MET A 194 -16.40 22.47 9.17
CA MET A 194 -16.43 22.26 7.72
C MET A 194 -17.60 21.36 7.29
N VAL A 195 -17.87 20.33 8.09
CA VAL A 195 -18.97 19.39 7.84
C VAL A 195 -20.31 20.07 8.10
N GLU A 196 -20.42 20.91 9.14
CA GLU A 196 -21.60 21.67 9.49
C GLU A 196 -21.92 22.73 8.45
N ALA A 197 -20.93 23.51 7.99
CA ALA A 197 -21.11 24.47 6.91
C ALA A 197 -21.66 23.82 5.63
N ALA A 198 -21.09 22.69 5.23
CA ALA A 198 -21.55 21.95 4.06
C ALA A 198 -22.99 21.41 4.22
N LYS A 199 -23.41 21.05 5.45
CA LYS A 199 -24.81 20.65 5.72
C LYS A 199 -25.77 21.84 5.60
N VAL A 200 -25.34 23.03 6.06
CA VAL A 200 -26.14 24.27 5.91
C VAL A 200 -26.30 24.61 4.42
N ASP A 201 -25.26 24.37 3.60
CA ASP A 201 -25.31 24.51 2.14
C ASP A 201 -26.13 23.42 1.44
N GLY A 202 -26.77 22.51 2.18
CA GLY A 202 -27.64 21.46 1.64
C GLY A 202 -26.91 20.25 1.09
N ALA A 203 -25.61 20.07 1.36
CA ALA A 203 -24.86 18.92 0.88
C ALA A 203 -25.26 17.63 1.64
N GLY A 204 -25.61 16.56 0.91
CA GLY A 204 -25.87 15.24 1.47
C GLY A 204 -24.57 14.60 2.02
N LEU A 205 -24.73 13.64 2.96
CA LEU A 205 -23.59 12.98 3.65
C LEU A 205 -22.58 12.35 2.68
N PHE A 206 -23.03 11.72 1.62
CA PHE A 206 -22.15 11.13 0.60
C PHE A 206 -21.31 12.17 -0.12
N ARG A 207 -21.92 13.31 -0.46
CA ARG A 207 -21.21 14.44 -1.08
C ARG A 207 -20.18 15.05 -0.13
N ILE A 208 -20.53 15.21 1.15
CA ILE A 208 -19.60 15.70 2.18
C ILE A 208 -18.42 14.74 2.33
N CYS A 209 -18.66 13.43 2.37
CA CYS A 209 -17.62 12.42 2.47
C CYS A 209 -16.62 12.56 1.32
N TRP A 210 -17.08 12.47 0.06
CA TRP A 210 -16.23 12.36 -1.11
C TRP A 210 -15.68 13.69 -1.64
N GLN A 211 -16.37 14.80 -1.44
CA GLN A 211 -15.93 16.10 -1.96
C GLN A 211 -15.20 16.96 -0.91
N ILE A 212 -15.40 16.69 0.38
CA ILE A 212 -14.82 17.52 1.45
C ILE A 212 -13.86 16.68 2.31
N VAL A 213 -14.34 15.62 2.93
CA VAL A 213 -13.58 14.91 3.98
C VAL A 213 -12.46 14.06 3.38
N VAL A 214 -12.73 13.24 2.37
CA VAL A 214 -11.74 12.38 1.71
C VAL A 214 -10.60 13.20 1.08
N PRO A 215 -10.86 14.29 0.32
CA PRO A 215 -9.78 15.11 -0.23
C PRO A 215 -8.92 15.82 0.83
N ASN A 216 -9.49 16.16 1.98
CA ASN A 216 -8.73 16.73 3.09
C ASN A 216 -7.92 15.69 3.87
N SER A 217 -8.19 14.40 3.66
CA SER A 217 -7.43 13.27 4.24
C SER A 217 -6.45 12.63 3.24
N LYS A 218 -5.98 13.36 2.22
CA LYS A 218 -5.09 12.84 1.15
C LYS A 218 -3.89 12.02 1.67
N PRO A 219 -3.12 12.45 2.67
CA PRO A 219 -1.98 11.66 3.14
C PRO A 219 -2.38 10.26 3.62
N ALA A 220 -3.45 10.17 4.41
CA ALA A 220 -3.97 8.88 4.89
C ALA A 220 -4.56 8.05 3.75
N LEU A 221 -5.23 8.69 2.78
CA LEU A 221 -5.76 8.02 1.60
C LEU A 221 -4.64 7.37 0.77
N MET A 222 -3.53 8.10 0.53
CA MET A 222 -2.37 7.53 -0.19
C MET A 222 -1.75 6.36 0.56
N THR A 223 -1.64 6.46 1.89
CA THR A 223 -1.16 5.34 2.71
C THR A 223 -2.10 4.14 2.64
N LEU A 224 -3.42 4.37 2.66
CA LEU A 224 -4.42 3.31 2.50
C LEU A 224 -4.29 2.62 1.14
N ILE A 225 -4.10 3.37 0.04
CA ILE A 225 -3.89 2.81 -1.30
C ILE A 225 -2.66 1.91 -1.33
N ILE A 226 -1.54 2.37 -0.75
CA ILE A 226 -0.30 1.59 -0.70
C ILE A 226 -0.51 0.28 0.08
N PHE A 227 -1.14 0.33 1.25
CA PHE A 227 -1.40 -0.86 2.06
C PHE A 227 -2.39 -1.82 1.40
N ALA A 228 -3.45 -1.30 0.78
CA ALA A 228 -4.42 -2.10 0.05
C ALA A 228 -3.77 -2.79 -1.17
N PHE A 229 -2.96 -2.05 -1.93
CA PHE A 229 -2.23 -2.60 -3.07
C PHE A 229 -1.22 -3.67 -2.62
N GLN A 230 -0.40 -3.37 -1.63
CA GLN A 230 0.62 -4.31 -1.12
C GLN A 230 -0.03 -5.59 -0.56
N GLY A 231 -1.11 -5.45 0.21
CA GLY A 231 -1.84 -6.58 0.74
C GLY A 231 -2.48 -7.42 -0.36
N ALA A 232 -3.15 -6.78 -1.32
CA ALA A 232 -3.82 -7.46 -2.42
C ALA A 232 -2.85 -8.13 -3.41
N TRP A 233 -1.74 -7.46 -3.75
CA TRP A 233 -0.72 -8.01 -4.64
C TRP A 233 -0.05 -9.26 -4.07
N ASN A 234 0.17 -9.31 -2.77
CA ASN A 234 0.81 -10.45 -2.10
C ASN A 234 -0.16 -11.55 -1.68
N ILE A 235 -1.45 -11.47 -2.07
CA ILE A 235 -2.43 -12.50 -1.74
C ILE A 235 -2.05 -13.83 -2.40
N GLN A 236 -1.90 -14.84 -1.55
CA GLN A 236 -1.71 -16.21 -1.96
C GLN A 236 -3.04 -16.96 -1.83
N GLY A 237 -3.46 -17.64 -2.90
CA GLY A 237 -4.72 -18.39 -2.92
C GLY A 237 -4.76 -19.53 -1.88
N GLY A 238 -3.60 -20.14 -1.59
CA GLY A 238 -3.48 -21.22 -0.62
C GLY A 238 -4.56 -22.29 -0.82
N ALA A 239 -5.24 -22.67 0.26
CA ALA A 239 -6.33 -23.65 0.22
C ALA A 239 -7.68 -23.07 -0.27
N LEU A 240 -7.76 -21.79 -0.60
CA LEU A 240 -9.00 -21.18 -1.12
C LEU A 240 -9.17 -21.33 -2.64
N ILE A 241 -8.06 -21.54 -3.37
CA ILE A 241 -8.04 -21.67 -4.83
C ILE A 241 -7.33 -22.95 -5.22
N TYR A 242 -8.04 -23.85 -5.87
CA TYR A 242 -7.52 -25.13 -6.37
C TYR A 242 -7.26 -25.11 -7.88
N SER A 243 -8.15 -24.46 -8.63
CA SER A 243 -8.06 -24.36 -10.08
C SER A 243 -6.84 -23.55 -10.51
N GLU A 244 -5.99 -24.12 -11.36
CA GLU A 244 -4.83 -23.43 -11.92
C GLU A 244 -5.21 -22.13 -12.64
N GLN A 245 -6.38 -22.10 -13.27
CA GLN A 245 -6.87 -20.92 -14.01
C GLN A 245 -7.15 -19.69 -13.14
N LEU A 246 -7.36 -19.86 -11.82
CA LEU A 246 -7.71 -18.81 -10.88
C LEU A 246 -6.56 -18.37 -10.00
N LYS A 247 -5.43 -19.10 -10.02
CA LYS A 247 -4.25 -18.77 -9.23
C LYS A 247 -3.69 -17.40 -9.57
N THR A 248 -3.15 -16.74 -8.57
CA THR A 248 -2.43 -15.47 -8.71
C THR A 248 -0.94 -15.72 -8.96
N LEU A 249 -0.25 -14.73 -9.55
CA LEU A 249 1.19 -14.80 -9.81
C LEU A 249 2.01 -15.11 -8.54
N PRO A 250 1.78 -14.46 -7.37
CA PRO A 250 2.51 -14.80 -6.15
C PRO A 250 2.31 -16.24 -5.69
N THR A 251 1.12 -16.82 -5.89
CA THR A 251 0.85 -18.22 -5.57
C THR A 251 1.70 -19.16 -6.41
N VAL A 252 1.81 -18.89 -7.70
CA VAL A 252 2.56 -19.72 -8.64
C VAL A 252 4.07 -19.59 -8.42
N VAL A 253 4.58 -18.36 -8.22
CA VAL A 253 6.00 -18.12 -7.93
C VAL A 253 6.45 -18.82 -6.65
N GLN A 254 5.58 -18.99 -5.67
CA GLN A 254 5.91 -19.72 -4.43
C GLN A 254 5.94 -21.24 -4.61
N GLN A 255 5.29 -21.77 -5.67
CA GLN A 255 5.24 -23.21 -5.95
C GLN A 255 6.40 -23.71 -6.83
N ILE A 256 7.19 -22.77 -7.39
CA ILE A 256 8.43 -23.06 -8.13
C ILE A 256 9.62 -23.16 -7.17
#